data_c010512c4d925eb37f5fd44c4af81289
#
_entry.id   c010512c4d925eb37f5fd44c4af81289
#
_cell.length_a   1.000
_cell.length_b   1.000
_cell.length_c   1.000
_cell.angle_alpha   90.00
_cell.angle_beta   90.00
_cell.angle_gamma   90.00
#
_symmetry.space_group_name_H-M   'P 1'
#
loop_
_entity.id
_entity.type
_entity.pdbx_description
1 polymer ?
#
loop_
_entity_poly.entity_id
_entity_poly.type
_entity_poly.pdbx_seq_one_letter_code
_entity_poly.pdbx_strand_id
1 'polypeptide(L)'
;MILEVVVYNIESALKAQAGGADRIELCDNPLEGGTTPSFGVIEGVRQNVSMDLYVMIRPRGGDFVYNNYDFYAMKRDIDQCMKLSADGVVFGILTPEARMDVKRCRELIQRARPMKVTCHRAFDVTRDAFEAHRHRFRLVCSRPRNPPASPSISPAGFSRFA
;
A
#
# COMPACT_ATOMS: atom_id res chain seq x y z
N MET A 1 -0.74 4.61 -20.12
CA MET A 1 -1.33 5.29 -18.94
C MET A 1 -1.73 4.18 -17.98
N ILE A 2 -1.45 4.29 -16.68
CA ILE A 2 -1.85 3.28 -15.67
C ILE A 2 -3.14 3.78 -15.01
N LEU A 3 -4.18 2.94 -15.02
CA LEU A 3 -5.43 3.18 -14.27
C LEU A 3 -5.30 2.52 -12.89
N GLU A 4 -5.16 3.34 -11.86
CA GLU A 4 -5.19 2.92 -10.46
C GLU A 4 -6.55 3.22 -9.84
N VAL A 5 -7.13 2.25 -9.13
CA VAL A 5 -8.43 2.39 -8.44
C VAL A 5 -8.25 2.10 -6.95
N VAL A 6 -8.77 3.03 -6.11
CA VAL A 6 -8.81 2.82 -4.66
C VAL A 6 -9.98 1.91 -4.32
N VAL A 7 -9.72 0.86 -3.51
CA VAL A 7 -10.71 -0.15 -3.13
C VAL A 7 -10.65 -0.43 -1.63
N TYR A 8 -11.78 -0.87 -1.03
CA TYR A 8 -11.90 -1.03 0.42
C TYR A 8 -12.32 -2.45 0.85
N ASN A 9 -12.52 -3.35 -0.09
CA ASN A 9 -12.89 -4.74 0.19
C ASN A 9 -12.65 -5.62 -1.05
N ILE A 10 -12.81 -6.94 -0.88
CA ILE A 10 -12.57 -7.94 -1.93
C ILE A 10 -13.52 -7.70 -3.13
N GLU A 11 -14.79 -7.43 -2.87
CA GLU A 11 -15.78 -7.22 -3.94
C GLU A 11 -15.45 -6.01 -4.82
N SER A 12 -15.05 -4.89 -4.21
CA SER A 12 -14.65 -3.70 -4.96
C SER A 12 -13.35 -3.94 -5.77
N ALA A 13 -12.42 -4.76 -5.25
CA ALA A 13 -11.22 -5.14 -5.98
C ALA A 13 -11.55 -5.99 -7.23
N LEU A 14 -12.48 -6.95 -7.11
CA LEU A 14 -12.96 -7.73 -8.25
C LEU A 14 -13.65 -6.86 -9.31
N LYS A 15 -14.49 -5.90 -8.87
CA LYS A 15 -15.14 -4.94 -9.79
C LYS A 15 -14.12 -4.04 -10.50
N ALA A 16 -13.09 -3.58 -9.79
CA ALA A 16 -12.01 -2.79 -10.39
C ALA A 16 -11.26 -3.60 -11.47
N GLN A 17 -10.95 -4.87 -11.20
CA GLN A 17 -10.32 -5.76 -12.17
C GLN A 17 -11.22 -5.99 -13.40
N ALA A 18 -12.50 -6.27 -13.20
CA ALA A 18 -13.46 -6.45 -14.28
C ALA A 18 -13.65 -5.15 -15.11
N GLY A 19 -13.46 -3.99 -14.50
CA GLY A 19 -13.49 -2.68 -15.15
C GLY A 19 -12.19 -2.31 -15.87
N GLY A 20 -11.17 -3.16 -15.85
CA GLY A 20 -9.90 -2.96 -16.57
C GLY A 20 -8.88 -2.08 -15.82
N ALA A 21 -8.93 -2.05 -14.49
CA ALA A 21 -7.88 -1.41 -13.72
C ALA A 21 -6.54 -2.16 -13.88
N ASP A 22 -5.46 -1.40 -14.04
CA ASP A 22 -4.10 -1.96 -14.10
C ASP A 22 -3.56 -2.25 -12.69
N ARG A 23 -4.03 -1.48 -11.69
CA ARG A 23 -3.57 -1.55 -10.30
C ARG A 23 -4.67 -1.11 -9.34
N ILE A 24 -4.65 -1.67 -8.13
CA ILE A 24 -5.48 -1.19 -7.03
C ILE A 24 -4.63 -0.69 -5.87
N GLU A 25 -5.16 0.34 -5.18
CA GLU A 25 -4.73 0.74 -3.85
C GLU A 25 -5.76 0.25 -2.84
N LEU A 26 -5.39 -0.76 -2.06
CA LEU A 26 -6.26 -1.36 -1.07
C LEU A 26 -6.14 -0.62 0.27
N CYS A 27 -7.26 -0.08 0.72
CA CYS A 27 -7.40 0.65 1.98
C CYS A 27 -8.48 0.03 2.86
N ASP A 28 -8.52 0.43 4.12
CA ASP A 28 -9.68 0.33 4.99
C ASP A 28 -10.16 1.72 5.38
N ASN A 29 -11.29 1.83 6.09
CA ASN A 29 -11.80 3.05 6.70
C ASN A 29 -11.85 4.28 5.76
N PRO A 30 -12.77 4.28 4.78
CA PRO A 30 -12.89 5.36 3.80
C PRO A 30 -13.17 6.73 4.42
N LEU A 31 -13.87 6.78 5.56
CA LEU A 31 -14.19 8.03 6.26
C LEU A 31 -12.96 8.76 6.79
N GLU A 32 -11.91 8.03 7.15
CA GLU A 32 -10.62 8.58 7.56
C GLU A 32 -9.66 8.82 6.38
N GLY A 33 -10.12 8.52 5.16
CA GLY A 33 -9.32 8.65 3.95
C GLY A 33 -8.26 7.56 3.79
N GLY A 34 -8.57 6.37 4.29
CA GLY A 34 -7.77 5.17 4.15
C GLY A 34 -6.84 4.90 5.32
N THR A 35 -6.93 3.69 5.88
CA THR A 35 -6.01 3.11 6.87
C THR A 35 -5.53 1.75 6.37
N THR A 36 -4.62 1.10 7.11
CA THR A 36 -4.13 -0.25 6.79
C THR A 36 -5.29 -1.26 6.86
N PRO A 37 -5.56 -2.01 5.80
CA PRO A 37 -6.58 -3.07 5.83
C PRO A 37 -6.12 -4.26 6.69
N SER A 38 -7.08 -5.04 7.16
CA SER A 38 -6.78 -6.26 7.93
C SER A 38 -6.03 -7.28 7.07
N PHE A 39 -5.25 -8.15 7.75
CA PHE A 39 -4.57 -9.27 7.11
C PHE A 39 -5.49 -10.09 6.21
N GLY A 40 -6.69 -10.47 6.72
CA GLY A 40 -7.65 -11.28 5.97
C GLY A 40 -8.18 -10.60 4.71
N VAL A 41 -8.35 -9.28 4.74
CA VAL A 41 -8.76 -8.53 3.54
C VAL A 41 -7.64 -8.50 2.51
N ILE A 42 -6.39 -8.25 2.91
CA ILE A 42 -5.24 -8.24 2.01
C ILE A 42 -5.06 -9.63 1.36
N GLU A 43 -5.09 -10.68 2.17
CA GLU A 43 -4.99 -12.07 1.71
C GLU A 43 -6.10 -12.43 0.73
N GLY A 44 -7.36 -12.14 1.10
CA GLY A 44 -8.51 -12.41 0.25
C GLY A 44 -8.47 -11.65 -1.07
N VAL A 45 -8.03 -10.38 -1.08
CA VAL A 45 -7.83 -9.65 -2.32
C VAL A 45 -6.74 -10.30 -3.15
N ARG A 46 -5.57 -10.62 -2.57
CA ARG A 46 -4.46 -11.21 -3.33
C ARG A 46 -4.82 -12.56 -3.95
N GLN A 47 -5.65 -13.35 -3.29
CA GLN A 47 -6.10 -14.66 -3.81
C GLN A 47 -7.07 -14.54 -5.00
N ASN A 48 -7.77 -13.41 -5.12
CA ASN A 48 -8.86 -13.25 -6.08
C ASN A 48 -8.56 -12.27 -7.23
N VAL A 49 -7.46 -11.49 -7.17
CA VAL A 49 -7.09 -10.57 -8.23
C VAL A 49 -5.67 -10.85 -8.74
N SER A 50 -5.44 -10.58 -10.03
CA SER A 50 -4.15 -10.78 -10.69
C SER A 50 -3.39 -9.47 -10.99
N MET A 51 -4.09 -8.33 -10.94
CA MET A 51 -3.47 -7.02 -11.14
C MET A 51 -2.56 -6.60 -9.99
N ASP A 52 -1.78 -5.54 -10.19
CA ASP A 52 -0.88 -4.98 -9.17
C ASP A 52 -1.68 -4.58 -7.92
N LEU A 53 -1.29 -5.12 -6.75
CA LEU A 53 -1.89 -4.82 -5.45
C LEU A 53 -0.95 -3.93 -4.63
N TYR A 54 -1.37 -2.69 -4.40
CA TYR A 54 -0.71 -1.76 -3.48
C TYR A 54 -1.54 -1.64 -2.20
N VAL A 55 -0.89 -1.74 -1.05
CA VAL A 55 -1.56 -1.77 0.26
C VAL A 55 -1.24 -0.50 1.03
N MET A 56 -2.28 0.16 1.56
CA MET A 56 -2.13 1.30 2.45
C MET A 56 -1.48 0.88 3.77
N ILE A 57 -0.41 1.57 4.14
CA ILE A 57 0.28 1.41 5.43
C ILE A 57 0.09 2.69 6.24
N ARG A 58 -1.02 2.76 6.95
CA ARG A 58 -1.43 3.88 7.79
C ARG A 58 -2.16 3.33 9.01
N PRO A 59 -1.50 3.25 10.18
CA PRO A 59 -2.01 2.50 11.34
C PRO A 59 -3.25 3.14 11.99
N ARG A 60 -3.50 4.42 11.74
CA ARG A 60 -4.64 5.17 12.26
C ARG A 60 -5.02 6.34 11.36
N GLY A 61 -6.24 6.85 11.53
CA GLY A 61 -6.70 8.12 10.99
C GLY A 61 -6.02 9.34 11.62
N GLY A 62 -6.53 10.53 11.28
CA GLY A 62 -6.01 11.81 11.73
C GLY A 62 -4.74 12.24 10.99
N ASP A 63 -3.75 12.78 11.71
CA ASP A 63 -2.50 13.30 11.16
C ASP A 63 -1.55 12.20 10.64
N PHE A 64 -0.39 12.60 10.14
CA PHE A 64 0.65 11.71 9.65
C PHE A 64 1.93 11.74 10.50
N VAL A 65 1.80 12.24 11.75
CA VAL A 65 2.89 12.28 12.73
C VAL A 65 2.74 11.09 13.66
N TYR A 66 3.54 10.07 13.47
CA TYR A 66 3.40 8.80 14.18
C TYR A 66 4.36 8.70 15.37
N ASN A 67 3.86 8.11 16.47
CA ASN A 67 4.70 7.73 17.60
C ASN A 67 5.51 6.46 17.30
N ASN A 68 6.27 5.97 18.26
CA ASN A 68 7.11 4.78 18.05
C ASN A 68 6.29 3.48 17.94
N TYR A 69 5.12 3.40 18.54
CA TYR A 69 4.23 2.24 18.45
C TYR A 69 3.54 2.19 17.09
N ASP A 70 3.04 3.34 16.61
CA ASP A 70 2.51 3.46 15.24
C ASP A 70 3.57 3.05 14.22
N PHE A 71 4.79 3.56 14.37
CA PHE A 71 5.90 3.24 13.47
C PHE A 71 6.30 1.76 13.53
N TYR A 72 6.23 1.14 14.71
CA TYR A 72 6.41 -0.31 14.85
C TYR A 72 5.33 -1.07 14.09
N ALA A 73 4.05 -0.71 14.25
CA ALA A 73 2.93 -1.33 13.53
C ALA A 73 3.15 -1.24 12.01
N MET A 74 3.47 -0.04 11.49
CA MET A 74 3.76 0.14 10.05
C MET A 74 4.84 -0.82 9.54
N LYS A 75 5.89 -1.06 10.32
CA LYS A 75 6.95 -2.02 9.94
C LYS A 75 6.42 -3.45 9.87
N ARG A 76 5.55 -3.84 10.80
CA ARG A 76 4.96 -5.18 10.81
C ARG A 76 3.97 -5.38 9.69
N ASP A 77 3.18 -4.33 9.38
CA ASP A 77 2.24 -4.36 8.25
C ASP A 77 2.97 -4.54 6.90
N ILE A 78 4.10 -3.85 6.72
CA ILE A 78 4.96 -4.04 5.53
C ILE A 78 5.47 -5.48 5.44
N ASP A 79 5.91 -6.09 6.56
CA ASP A 79 6.34 -7.48 6.57
C ASP A 79 5.20 -8.44 6.16
N GLN A 80 3.97 -8.17 6.58
CA GLN A 80 2.82 -8.98 6.19
C GLN A 80 2.48 -8.80 4.71
N CYS A 81 2.47 -7.57 4.21
CA CYS A 81 2.28 -7.30 2.79
C CYS A 81 3.28 -8.05 1.91
N MET A 82 4.54 -8.11 2.35
CA MET A 82 5.59 -8.85 1.64
C MET A 82 5.31 -10.35 1.62
N LYS A 83 4.89 -10.95 2.74
CA LYS A 83 4.52 -12.38 2.82
C LYS A 83 3.32 -12.72 1.95
N LEU A 84 2.37 -11.79 1.85
CA LEU A 84 1.18 -11.93 1.02
C LEU A 84 1.41 -11.57 -0.45
N SER A 85 2.66 -11.32 -0.86
CA SER A 85 3.02 -11.00 -2.24
C SER A 85 2.32 -9.77 -2.80
N ALA A 86 2.14 -8.73 -1.98
CA ALA A 86 1.75 -7.43 -2.47
C ALA A 86 2.82 -6.86 -3.41
N ASP A 87 2.41 -6.13 -4.44
CA ASP A 87 3.32 -5.54 -5.43
C ASP A 87 3.90 -4.21 -4.95
N GLY A 88 3.18 -3.53 -4.06
CA GLY A 88 3.60 -2.26 -3.48
C GLY A 88 2.92 -1.95 -2.16
N VAL A 89 3.44 -0.90 -1.52
CA VAL A 89 2.86 -0.30 -0.31
C VAL A 89 2.77 1.21 -0.46
N VAL A 90 1.79 1.80 0.21
CA VAL A 90 1.50 3.24 0.14
C VAL A 90 1.59 3.83 1.54
N PHE A 91 2.47 4.80 1.75
CA PHE A 91 2.61 5.47 3.04
C PHE A 91 3.22 6.87 2.93
N GLY A 92 3.17 7.63 4.01
CA GLY A 92 3.87 8.91 4.19
C GLY A 92 3.93 9.25 5.68
N ILE A 93 5.06 9.79 6.12
CA ILE A 93 5.28 10.18 7.51
C ILE A 93 5.73 11.63 7.54
N LEU A 94 5.13 12.41 8.42
CA LEU A 94 5.50 13.79 8.65
C LEU A 94 6.12 13.98 10.04
N THR A 95 6.93 15.03 10.16
CA THR A 95 7.35 15.57 11.46
C THR A 95 6.28 16.51 12.03
N PRO A 96 6.33 16.87 13.33
CA PRO A 96 5.42 17.87 13.89
C PRO A 96 5.44 19.23 13.17
N GLU A 97 6.54 19.56 12.49
CA GLU A 97 6.69 20.78 11.69
C GLU A 97 6.12 20.66 10.28
N ALA A 98 5.33 19.61 10.02
CA ALA A 98 4.74 19.30 8.70
C ALA A 98 5.80 19.13 7.58
N ARG A 99 6.96 18.59 7.87
CA ARG A 99 7.96 18.17 6.89
C ARG A 99 7.94 16.67 6.70
N MET A 100 8.38 16.18 5.54
CA MET A 100 8.59 14.73 5.38
C MET A 100 9.60 14.19 6.40
N ASP A 101 9.24 13.17 7.19
CA ASP A 101 10.19 12.43 8.01
C ASP A 101 11.03 11.50 7.12
N VAL A 102 12.07 12.09 6.53
CA VAL A 102 12.95 11.41 5.57
C VAL A 102 13.61 10.18 6.18
N LYS A 103 13.96 10.25 7.48
CA LYS A 103 14.65 9.15 8.18
C LYS A 103 13.74 7.93 8.27
N ARG A 104 12.52 8.11 8.82
CA ARG A 104 11.56 7.02 8.99
C ARG A 104 11.03 6.52 7.64
N CYS A 105 10.74 7.43 6.70
CA CYS A 105 10.35 7.02 5.35
C CYS A 105 11.41 6.16 4.67
N ARG A 106 12.69 6.51 4.79
CA ARG A 106 13.79 5.73 4.22
C ARG A 106 13.89 4.34 4.85
N GLU A 107 13.70 4.22 6.17
CA GLU A 107 13.69 2.92 6.87
C GLU A 107 12.56 2.03 6.34
N LEU A 108 11.34 2.56 6.18
CA LEU A 108 10.22 1.79 5.62
C LEU A 108 10.43 1.40 4.16
N ILE A 109 11.01 2.28 3.34
CA ILE A 109 11.34 1.97 1.94
C ILE A 109 12.35 0.83 1.85
N GLN A 110 13.37 0.85 2.70
CA GLN A 110 14.36 -0.23 2.74
C GLN A 110 13.71 -1.55 3.16
N ARG A 111 12.81 -1.51 4.15
CA ARG A 111 12.06 -2.67 4.62
C ARG A 111 11.09 -3.22 3.58
N ALA A 112 10.45 -2.36 2.82
CA ALA A 112 9.49 -2.76 1.79
C ALA A 112 10.15 -3.45 0.58
N ARG A 113 11.45 -3.37 0.40
CA ARG A 113 12.11 -4.01 -0.75
C ARG A 113 11.86 -5.52 -0.78
N PRO A 114 11.53 -6.08 -1.96
CA PRO A 114 11.56 -5.50 -3.30
C PRO A 114 10.23 -4.87 -3.77
N MET A 115 9.19 -4.75 -2.90
CA MET A 115 7.93 -4.08 -3.26
C MET A 115 8.18 -2.62 -3.68
N LYS A 116 7.30 -2.10 -4.53
CA LYS A 116 7.28 -0.69 -4.90
C LYS A 116 6.70 0.15 -3.75
N VAL A 117 7.03 1.43 -3.71
CA VAL A 117 6.53 2.37 -2.70
C VAL A 117 5.94 3.59 -3.36
N THR A 118 4.73 3.98 -2.91
CA THR A 118 4.06 5.22 -3.28
C THR A 118 3.88 6.10 -2.03
N CYS A 119 4.02 7.40 -2.19
CA CYS A 119 3.69 8.36 -1.14
C CYS A 119 2.24 8.80 -1.31
N HIS A 120 1.45 8.69 -0.24
CA HIS A 120 0.04 9.12 -0.23
C HIS A 120 -0.12 10.63 0.06
N ARG A 121 -1.35 11.06 0.31
CA ARG A 121 -1.75 12.46 0.54
C ARG A 121 -1.07 13.17 1.73
N ALA A 122 -0.25 12.51 2.56
CA ALA A 122 0.60 13.21 3.51
C ALA A 122 1.47 14.28 2.82
N PHE A 123 1.78 14.05 1.53
CA PHE A 123 2.47 15.05 0.71
C PHE A 123 1.71 16.37 0.59
N ASP A 124 0.38 16.32 0.50
CA ASP A 124 -0.47 17.49 0.23
C ASP A 124 -0.56 18.44 1.44
N VAL A 125 -0.26 17.91 2.64
CA VAL A 125 -0.25 18.69 3.90
C VAL A 125 1.16 19.04 4.40
N THR A 126 2.18 18.87 3.54
CA THR A 126 3.52 19.34 3.87
C THR A 126 3.59 20.86 3.80
N ARG A 127 4.38 21.46 4.70
CA ARG A 127 4.57 22.92 4.74
C ARG A 127 5.24 23.50 3.49
N ASP A 128 6.01 22.70 2.76
CA ASP A 128 6.72 23.06 1.53
C ASP A 128 6.72 21.87 0.55
N ALA A 129 5.90 22.00 -0.49
CA ALA A 129 5.75 20.98 -1.51
C ALA A 129 7.02 20.73 -2.32
N PHE A 130 7.84 21.78 -2.55
CA PHE A 130 9.08 21.65 -3.31
C PHE A 130 10.17 20.93 -2.49
N GLU A 131 10.26 21.21 -1.19
CA GLU A 131 11.12 20.46 -0.27
C GLU A 131 10.70 19.00 -0.24
N ALA A 132 9.41 18.73 -0.03
CA ALA A 132 8.84 17.39 0.03
C ALA A 132 9.05 16.62 -1.27
N HIS A 133 8.88 17.26 -2.43
CA HIS A 133 9.11 16.65 -3.75
C HIS A 133 10.56 16.24 -3.94
N ARG A 134 11.53 17.09 -3.57
CA ARG A 134 12.96 16.75 -3.64
C ARG A 134 13.30 15.52 -2.79
N HIS A 135 12.69 15.39 -1.62
CA HIS A 135 12.87 14.22 -0.76
C HIS A 135 12.18 12.98 -1.33
N ARG A 136 10.98 13.11 -1.92
CA ARG A 136 10.24 12.01 -2.54
C ARG A 136 11.01 11.33 -3.67
N PHE A 137 11.64 12.09 -4.59
CA PHE A 137 12.43 11.51 -5.67
C PHE A 137 13.65 10.73 -5.21
N ARG A 138 14.24 11.10 -4.09
CA ARG A 138 15.36 10.35 -3.49
C ARG A 138 14.93 9.08 -2.77
N LEU A 139 13.62 8.93 -2.51
CA LEU A 139 13.05 7.82 -1.76
C LEU A 139 12.52 6.72 -2.67
N VAL A 140 12.02 7.05 -3.87
CA VAL A 140 11.47 6.08 -4.82
C VAL A 140 12.61 5.40 -5.59
N CYS A 141 12.98 4.21 -5.17
CA CYS A 141 13.91 3.36 -5.90
C CYS A 141 13.13 2.27 -6.64
N SER A 142 12.76 2.54 -7.89
CA SER A 142 12.15 1.54 -8.76
C SER A 142 13.23 0.73 -9.49
N ARG A 143 13.34 -0.56 -9.17
CA ARG A 143 13.90 -1.53 -10.13
C ARG A 143 12.73 -2.30 -10.74
N PRO A 144 12.70 -2.51 -12.07
CA PRO A 144 11.71 -3.39 -12.67
C PRO A 144 11.94 -4.82 -12.16
N ARG A 145 10.85 -5.50 -11.78
CA ARG A 145 10.88 -6.94 -11.49
C ARG A 145 10.71 -7.73 -12.77
N ASN A 146 11.42 -8.84 -12.86
CA ASN A 146 10.96 -9.94 -13.70
C ASN A 146 9.65 -10.46 -13.09
N PRO A 147 8.62 -10.75 -13.91
CA PRO A 147 7.37 -11.28 -13.38
C PRO A 147 7.63 -12.60 -12.63
N PRO A 148 7.03 -12.79 -11.45
CA PRO A 148 7.05 -14.10 -10.81
C PRO A 148 6.34 -15.09 -11.74
N ALA A 149 6.86 -16.33 -11.78
CA ALA A 149 6.19 -17.42 -12.48
C ALA A 149 4.76 -17.53 -11.90
N SER A 150 3.76 -17.51 -12.79
CA SER A 150 2.35 -17.61 -12.44
C SER A 150 2.12 -18.85 -11.57
N PRO A 151 1.54 -18.74 -10.36
CA PRO A 151 1.08 -19.92 -9.66
C PRO A 151 -0.05 -20.54 -10.49
N SER A 152 0.06 -21.82 -10.80
CA SER A 152 -0.98 -22.58 -11.43
C SER A 152 -2.16 -22.67 -10.45
N ILE A 153 -3.22 -21.88 -10.69
CA ILE A 153 -4.45 -21.96 -9.92
C ILE A 153 -5.22 -23.17 -10.42
N SER A 154 -5.24 -24.25 -9.62
CA SER A 154 -6.16 -25.34 -9.81
C SER A 154 -7.58 -24.88 -9.44
N PRO A 155 -8.61 -25.12 -10.30
CA PRO A 155 -9.98 -24.67 -10.03
C PRO A 155 -10.75 -25.55 -9.04
N ALA A 156 -10.09 -26.26 -8.12
CA ALA A 156 -10.71 -27.10 -7.14
C ALA A 156 -10.82 -26.43 -5.76
N GLY A 157 -11.94 -25.78 -5.48
CA GLY A 157 -12.19 -25.25 -4.14
C GLY A 157 -13.44 -24.41 -3.90
N PHE A 158 -14.25 -24.13 -4.92
CA PHE A 158 -15.49 -23.38 -4.74
C PHE A 158 -16.76 -24.26 -4.86
N SER A 159 -16.90 -25.26 -3.98
CA SER A 159 -18.20 -25.88 -3.73
C SER A 159 -18.36 -26.08 -2.23
N ARG A 160 -19.05 -25.16 -1.58
CA ARG A 160 -19.81 -25.26 -0.33
C ARG A 160 -19.78 -23.95 0.45
N PHE A 161 -20.67 -23.05 0.09
CA PHE A 161 -21.37 -22.15 1.01
C PHE A 161 -22.60 -21.66 0.25
N ALA A 162 -23.66 -22.47 0.33
CA ALA A 162 -25.04 -22.07 0.12
C ALA A 162 -25.69 -22.06 1.48
#